data_ad34e826c2b3016d179aa5f2dbeb3c56
#
_entry.id   ad34e826c2b3016d179aa5f2dbeb3c56
#
_cell.length_a   1.000
_cell.length_b   1.000
_cell.length_c   1.000
_cell.angle_alpha   90.00
_cell.angle_beta   90.00
_cell.angle_gamma   90.00
#
_symmetry.space_group_name_H-M   'P 1'
#
loop_
_entity.id
_entity.type
_entity.pdbx_description
1 polymer ?
#
loop_
_entity_poly.entity_id
_entity_poly.type
_entity_poly.pdbx_seq_one_letter_code
_entity_poly.pdbx_strand_id
1 'polypeptide(L)'
;HSGLLVQGHELLVWFTRAKDAPERILRTAVDLRGDWMRWQATPPVEVLRPTESWEGAGLPVEPTPRGPSFEPQHGLRDPFVLDVSADDDPDAVGRWLFYAAAGEFSLGLTRLDGAT
;
A
#
# COMPACT_ATOMS: atom_id res chain seq x y z
N HIS A 1 6.05 -1.95 -7.32
CA HIS A 1 4.99 -0.99 -7.64
C HIS A 1 4.67 -0.12 -6.42
N SER A 2 4.11 1.07 -6.64
CA SER A 2 3.73 1.98 -5.57
C SER A 2 2.49 2.78 -5.93
N GLY A 3 1.71 3.14 -4.91
CA GLY A 3 0.60 4.06 -5.04
C GLY A 3 1.06 5.45 -4.62
N LEU A 4 0.67 6.47 -5.36
CA LEU A 4 1.09 7.85 -5.11
C LEU A 4 -0.12 8.77 -5.00
N LEU A 5 -0.03 9.74 -4.08
CA LEU A 5 -1.05 10.77 -3.94
C LEU A 5 -0.38 12.06 -3.49
N VAL A 6 -0.70 13.17 -4.15
CA VAL A 6 -0.26 14.49 -3.72
C VAL A 6 -1.38 15.14 -2.91
N GLN A 7 -1.05 15.58 -1.71
CA GLN A 7 -1.96 16.28 -0.82
C GLN A 7 -1.29 17.56 -0.32
N GLY A 8 -1.70 18.71 -0.85
CA GLY A 8 -1.03 19.98 -0.58
C GLY A 8 0.42 19.96 -1.03
N HIS A 9 1.35 20.15 -0.12
CA HIS A 9 2.78 20.12 -0.40
C HIS A 9 3.43 18.76 -0.10
N GLU A 10 2.62 17.74 0.12
CA GLU A 10 3.10 16.43 0.55
C GLU A 10 2.80 15.37 -0.51
N LEU A 11 3.81 14.58 -0.85
CA LEU A 11 3.64 13.38 -1.64
C LEU A 11 3.55 12.18 -0.69
N LEU A 12 2.43 11.49 -0.73
CA LEU A 12 2.24 10.24 0.00
C LEU A 12 2.58 9.07 -0.93
N VAL A 13 3.35 8.11 -0.43
CA VAL A 13 3.80 6.96 -1.21
C VAL A 13 3.47 5.69 -0.44
N TRP A 14 2.59 4.85 -0.98
CA TRP A 14 2.32 3.51 -0.47
C TRP A 14 3.15 2.51 -1.26
N PHE A 15 3.81 1.60 -0.58
CA PHE A 15 4.73 0.66 -1.21
C PHE A 15 4.89 -0.59 -0.36
N THR A 16 5.56 -1.59 -0.91
CA THR A 16 5.99 -2.79 -0.18
C THR A 16 7.48 -3.01 -0.41
N ARG A 17 8.08 -3.82 0.46
CA ARG A 17 9.47 -4.24 0.31
C ARG A 17 9.52 -5.74 0.07
N ALA A 18 10.18 -6.14 -1.02
CA ALA A 18 10.47 -7.54 -1.28
C ALA A 18 11.30 -8.12 -0.12
N LYS A 19 11.06 -9.39 0.20
CA LYS A 19 11.74 -10.13 1.28
C LYS A 19 11.31 -9.74 2.69
N ASP A 20 10.39 -8.80 2.87
CA ASP A 20 9.76 -8.61 4.17
C ASP A 20 8.95 -9.87 4.54
N ALA A 21 8.87 -10.15 5.83
CA ALA A 21 8.16 -11.31 6.35
C ALA A 21 7.15 -10.89 7.43
N PRO A 22 5.87 -10.66 7.07
CA PRO A 22 5.29 -10.71 5.73
C PRO A 22 5.57 -9.43 4.92
N GLU A 23 5.50 -9.55 3.60
CA GLU A 23 5.41 -8.37 2.74
C GLU A 23 4.09 -7.66 3.03
N ARG A 24 4.13 -6.34 3.23
CA ARG A 24 2.99 -5.58 3.74
C ARG A 24 3.00 -4.17 3.17
N ILE A 25 1.85 -3.52 3.22
CA ILE A 25 1.72 -2.15 2.71
C ILE A 25 2.28 -1.18 3.73
N LEU A 26 3.25 -0.39 3.28
CA LEU A 26 3.90 0.67 4.04
C LEU A 26 3.56 2.02 3.39
N ARG A 27 3.67 3.10 4.15
CA ARG A 27 3.53 4.45 3.64
C ARG A 27 4.67 5.33 4.13
N THR A 28 5.17 6.16 3.23
CA THR A 28 6.08 7.25 3.55
C THR A 28 5.53 8.55 2.99
N ALA A 29 6.09 9.67 3.41
CA ALA A 29 5.72 11.00 2.93
C ALA A 29 6.97 11.78 2.56
N VAL A 30 6.82 12.64 1.55
CA VAL A 30 7.89 13.55 1.09
C VAL A 30 7.33 14.96 1.06
N ASP A 31 7.99 15.89 1.74
CA ASP A 31 7.68 17.31 1.61
C ASP A 31 8.22 17.80 0.27
N LEU A 32 7.33 18.26 -0.60
CA LEU A 32 7.66 18.68 -1.96
C LEU A 32 8.19 20.10 -2.06
N ARG A 33 8.26 20.83 -0.93
CA ARG A 33 8.77 22.21 -0.93
C ARG A 33 10.29 22.21 -0.99
N GLY A 34 10.84 23.27 -1.60
CA GLY A 34 12.27 23.44 -1.71
C GLY A 34 12.88 22.67 -2.87
N ASP A 35 14.20 22.54 -2.84
CA ASP A 35 14.98 21.89 -3.89
C ASP A 35 14.71 20.37 -3.89
N TRP A 36 14.21 19.85 -5.03
CA TRP A 36 13.89 18.44 -5.18
C TRP A 36 15.10 17.52 -4.94
N MET A 37 16.31 18.00 -5.16
CA MET A 37 17.53 17.24 -4.87
C MET A 37 17.71 16.95 -3.37
N ARG A 38 16.99 17.67 -2.51
CA ARG A 38 17.05 17.52 -1.06
C ARG A 38 15.82 16.84 -0.48
N TRP A 39 14.89 16.39 -1.32
CA TRP A 39 13.71 15.69 -0.85
C TRP A 39 14.11 14.42 -0.12
N GLN A 40 13.47 14.19 1.02
CA GLN A 40 13.69 13.00 1.84
C GLN A 40 12.35 12.40 2.25
N ALA A 41 12.28 11.07 2.19
CA ALA A 41 11.12 10.35 2.66
C ALA A 41 11.17 10.23 4.19
N THR A 42 10.01 10.34 4.83
CA THR A 42 9.88 10.04 6.25
C THR A 42 10.10 8.55 6.51
N PRO A 43 10.44 8.14 7.75
CA PRO A 43 10.47 6.72 8.08
C PRO A 43 9.12 6.06 7.74
N PRO A 44 9.13 4.89 7.10
CA PRO A 44 7.88 4.22 6.73
C PRO A 44 7.05 3.82 7.94
N VAL A 45 5.73 3.92 7.78
CA VAL A 45 4.77 3.39 8.76
C VAL A 45 3.98 2.26 8.11
N GLU A 46 3.62 1.25 8.90
CA GLU A 46 2.79 0.16 8.41
C GLU A 46 1.35 0.62 8.28
N VAL A 47 0.74 0.34 7.12
CA VAL A 47 -0.66 0.67 6.83
C VAL A 47 -1.53 -0.57 6.94
N LEU A 48 -1.11 -1.67 6.32
CA LEU A 48 -1.90 -2.88 6.25
C LEU A 48 -1.00 -4.09 6.12
N ARG A 49 -1.34 -5.17 6.85
CA ARG A 49 -0.71 -6.48 6.72
C ARG A 49 -1.78 -7.55 6.50
N PRO A 50 -1.40 -8.74 6.04
CA PRO A 50 -2.39 -9.82 5.88
C PRO A 50 -3.05 -10.16 7.21
N THR A 51 -4.39 -10.20 7.23
CA THR A 51 -5.19 -10.59 8.39
C THR A 51 -6.23 -11.66 8.05
N GLU A 52 -6.64 -11.72 6.79
CA GLU A 52 -7.67 -12.64 6.33
C GLU A 52 -7.06 -13.85 5.61
N SER A 53 -7.77 -14.96 5.60
CA SER A 53 -7.30 -16.19 4.95
C SER A 53 -7.03 -15.97 3.45
N TRP A 54 -7.90 -15.20 2.78
CA TRP A 54 -7.72 -14.88 1.35
C TRP A 54 -6.56 -13.93 1.09
N GLU A 55 -6.05 -13.29 2.13
CA GLU A 55 -4.83 -12.47 2.06
C GLU A 55 -3.56 -13.29 2.31
N GLY A 56 -3.69 -14.56 2.59
CA GLY A 56 -2.58 -15.45 2.89
C GLY A 56 -2.21 -15.52 4.36
N ALA A 57 -3.05 -14.98 5.27
CA ALA A 57 -2.72 -14.92 6.70
C ALA A 57 -2.59 -16.30 7.38
N GLY A 58 -3.17 -17.35 6.79
CA GLY A 58 -3.04 -18.73 7.27
C GLY A 58 -1.78 -19.44 6.77
N LEU A 59 -1.03 -18.84 5.87
CA LEU A 59 0.20 -19.39 5.33
C LEU A 59 1.40 -19.02 6.22
N PRO A 60 2.53 -19.74 6.11
CA PRO A 60 3.71 -19.41 6.90
C PRO A 60 4.19 -17.99 6.65
N VAL A 61 4.65 -17.31 7.70
CA VAL A 61 5.29 -16.00 7.60
C VAL A 61 6.73 -16.25 7.14
N GLU A 62 7.00 -15.88 5.90
CA GLU A 62 8.29 -16.09 5.25
C GLU A 62 8.65 -14.85 4.44
N PRO A 63 9.95 -14.62 4.19
CA PRO A 63 10.34 -13.56 3.25
C PRO A 63 9.77 -13.83 1.87
N THR A 64 9.06 -12.84 1.30
CA THR A 64 8.52 -12.99 -0.05
C THR A 64 9.62 -12.81 -1.09
N PRO A 65 9.58 -13.56 -2.20
CA PRO A 65 10.58 -13.40 -3.25
C PRO A 65 10.41 -12.07 -3.99
N ARG A 66 11.50 -11.56 -4.52
CA ARG A 66 11.45 -10.47 -5.49
C ARG A 66 10.94 -11.03 -6.82
N GLY A 67 10.01 -10.31 -7.44
CA GLY A 67 9.43 -10.71 -8.71
C GLY A 67 8.10 -11.43 -8.57
N PRO A 68 7.67 -12.17 -9.60
CA PRO A 68 6.35 -12.79 -9.60
C PRO A 68 6.16 -13.81 -8.50
N SER A 69 4.95 -13.89 -7.98
CA SER A 69 4.54 -14.90 -7.02
C SER A 69 3.82 -16.01 -7.77
N PHE A 70 4.41 -17.20 -7.83
CA PHE A 70 3.83 -18.37 -8.53
C PHE A 70 3.01 -19.26 -7.60
N GLU A 71 3.06 -19.01 -6.31
CA GLU A 71 2.29 -19.72 -5.32
C GLU A 71 1.70 -18.71 -4.31
N PRO A 72 0.55 -19.04 -3.66
CA PRO A 72 0.00 -18.18 -2.63
C PRO A 72 1.01 -17.97 -1.49
N GLN A 73 1.08 -16.74 -0.98
CA GLN A 73 2.02 -16.34 0.05
C GLN A 73 1.33 -15.49 1.12
N HIS A 74 1.89 -15.48 2.30
CA HIS A 74 1.50 -14.56 3.37
C HIS A 74 2.11 -13.19 3.06
N GLY A 75 1.42 -12.39 2.26
CA GLY A 75 1.94 -11.10 1.83
C GLY A 75 0.95 -10.28 1.03
N LEU A 76 1.10 -8.97 1.12
CA LEU A 76 0.38 -7.98 0.32
C LEU A 76 1.38 -7.22 -0.54
N ARG A 77 0.98 -6.86 -1.77
CA ARG A 77 1.83 -6.07 -2.68
C ARG A 77 0.99 -5.23 -3.64
N ASP A 78 1.67 -4.44 -4.46
CA ASP A 78 1.10 -3.65 -5.55
C ASP A 78 -0.02 -2.70 -5.10
N PRO A 79 0.24 -1.78 -4.14
CA PRO A 79 -0.79 -0.85 -3.69
C PRO A 79 -1.12 0.19 -4.77
N PHE A 80 -2.41 0.51 -4.87
CA PHE A 80 -2.92 1.64 -5.63
C PHE A 80 -3.90 2.41 -4.75
N VAL A 81 -3.79 3.73 -4.70
CA VAL A 81 -4.65 4.57 -3.87
C VAL A 81 -5.47 5.50 -4.73
N LEU A 82 -6.76 5.61 -4.43
CA LEU A 82 -7.71 6.45 -5.13
C LEU A 82 -8.49 7.29 -4.12
N ASP A 83 -8.44 8.62 -4.28
CA ASP A 83 -9.34 9.52 -3.56
C ASP A 83 -10.59 9.74 -4.39
N VAL A 84 -11.74 9.51 -3.80
CA VAL A 84 -13.04 9.72 -4.43
C VAL A 84 -13.73 10.89 -3.72
N SER A 85 -14.07 11.93 -4.47
CA SER A 85 -14.83 13.08 -3.98
C SER A 85 -16.32 12.85 -4.12
N ALA A 86 -17.12 13.71 -3.45
CA ALA A 86 -18.57 13.69 -3.59
C ALA A 86 -19.03 14.02 -5.01
N ASP A 87 -18.23 14.79 -5.76
CA ASP A 87 -18.53 15.11 -7.16
C ASP A 87 -18.31 13.91 -8.09
N ASP A 88 -17.37 13.03 -7.73
CA ASP A 88 -17.12 11.80 -8.50
C ASP A 88 -18.17 10.73 -8.21
N ASP A 89 -18.39 10.45 -6.93
CA ASP A 89 -19.37 9.47 -6.46
C ASP A 89 -19.72 9.76 -5.00
N PRO A 90 -20.92 10.31 -4.72
CA PRO A 90 -21.31 10.65 -3.34
C PRO A 90 -21.46 9.43 -2.43
N ASP A 91 -21.64 8.23 -2.99
CA ASP A 91 -21.79 7.01 -2.21
C ASP A 91 -20.44 6.35 -1.88
N ALA A 92 -19.37 6.75 -2.55
CA ALA A 92 -18.05 6.16 -2.39
C ALA A 92 -16.99 7.15 -1.93
N VAL A 93 -17.38 8.27 -1.34
CA VAL A 93 -16.46 9.32 -0.89
C VAL A 93 -15.44 8.74 0.08
N GLY A 94 -14.15 9.06 -0.14
CA GLY A 94 -13.08 8.66 0.74
C GLY A 94 -11.82 8.25 -0.02
N ARG A 95 -10.87 7.78 0.74
CA ARG A 95 -9.60 7.27 0.22
C ARG A 95 -9.63 5.75 0.25
N TRP A 96 -9.36 5.14 -0.90
CA TRP A 96 -9.45 3.70 -1.09
C TRP A 96 -8.09 3.13 -1.46
N LEU A 97 -7.73 2.01 -0.84
CA LEU A 97 -6.51 1.26 -1.14
C LEU A 97 -6.90 -0.04 -1.83
N PHE A 98 -6.38 -0.23 -3.03
CA PHE A 98 -6.42 -1.49 -3.78
C PHE A 98 -5.08 -2.17 -3.61
N TYR A 99 -5.05 -3.49 -3.48
CA TYR A 99 -3.80 -4.21 -3.31
C TYR A 99 -3.91 -5.65 -3.79
N ALA A 100 -2.79 -6.23 -4.20
CA ALA A 100 -2.70 -7.66 -4.44
C ALA A 100 -2.47 -8.37 -3.10
N ALA A 101 -3.09 -9.50 -2.92
CA ALA A 101 -3.05 -10.25 -1.67
C ALA A 101 -2.73 -11.72 -1.91
N ALA A 102 -2.35 -12.45 -0.85
CA ALA A 102 -1.82 -13.80 -0.93
C ALA A 102 -0.69 -13.90 -1.97
N GLY A 103 0.26 -12.94 -1.91
CA GLY A 103 1.17 -12.70 -3.01
C GLY A 103 0.44 -12.02 -4.16
N GLU A 104 0.21 -12.74 -5.24
CA GLU A 104 -0.49 -12.22 -6.44
C GLU A 104 -1.74 -13.03 -6.78
N PHE A 105 -2.38 -13.66 -5.79
CA PHE A 105 -3.48 -14.60 -6.03
C PHE A 105 -4.87 -14.05 -5.72
N SER A 106 -4.97 -12.87 -5.11
CA SER A 106 -6.26 -12.20 -4.86
C SER A 106 -6.11 -10.70 -4.91
N LEU A 107 -7.23 -9.98 -4.92
CA LEU A 107 -7.27 -8.52 -4.89
C LEU A 107 -8.06 -8.08 -3.67
N GLY A 108 -7.53 -7.10 -2.97
CA GLY A 108 -8.19 -6.50 -1.83
C GLY A 108 -8.54 -5.05 -2.07
N LEU A 109 -9.54 -4.58 -1.34
CA LEU A 109 -9.97 -3.19 -1.32
C LEU A 109 -10.34 -2.82 0.11
N THR A 110 -9.78 -1.74 0.59
CA THR A 110 -10.14 -1.20 1.91
C THR A 110 -10.18 0.32 1.88
N ARG A 111 -10.97 0.88 2.77
CA ARG A 111 -10.99 2.34 2.96
C ARG A 111 -9.88 2.72 3.94
N LEU A 112 -9.12 3.74 3.59
CA LEU A 112 -8.12 4.32 4.49
C LEU A 112 -8.75 5.50 5.24
N ASP A 113 -8.43 5.64 6.53
CA ASP A 113 -8.78 6.83 7.29
C ASP A 113 -7.74 7.93 7.05
N GLY A 114 -7.97 9.12 7.61
CA GLY A 114 -7.10 10.27 7.38
C GLY A 114 -5.68 10.14 7.90
N ALA A 115 -5.39 9.14 8.76
CA ALA A 115 -4.07 8.90 9.31
C ALA A 115 -3.25 7.91 8.45
N THR A 116 -3.88 7.21 7.54
CA THR A 116 -3.29 6.23 6.68
C THR A 116 -3.45 6.63 5.21
#